data_709c40b0f98079e498e3118ef2e1b688
#
_entry.id   709c40b0f98079e498e3118ef2e1b688
#
_cell.length_a   1.000
_cell.length_b   1.000
_cell.length_c   1.000
_cell.angle_alpha   90.00
_cell.angle_beta   90.00
_cell.angle_gamma   90.00
#
_symmetry.space_group_name_H-M   'P 1'
#
loop_
_entity.id
_entity.type
_entity.pdbx_description
1 polymer ?
#
loop_
_entity_poly.entity_id
_entity_poly.type
_entity_poly.pdbx_seq_one_letter_code
_entity_poly.pdbx_strand_id
1 'polypeptide(L)'
;METKEGRQVRVMEGNMAAAQAVLLSKPDVISCFPITPQTSCGEALSKFVADGLLDADITEPEGENTALSILIGASMAGGRTFTSTSSQGLSFMYDAYLFTAGNRLPIVMAIAMREQVSPHGVVAGQQDAILVKAAGWIQFYAESCQEILDSIIMAYRLAEDSEILLPVNICYEGFYLSYHSQRVEIPGQEEVDRFLAPAGKAERLKLCLENPMTFSSYTVPGELYTEYRFKHCAAFHRAKQKYEQIDEEFSNIFGRRYGGQIEEYRSDDADVVIVTMGSCTGTAKAVVDKKRDAGLKVGLIKIRMLRPFPVERLKKALNGKKAIGVIDRNVFYSGFCGHVFFELQSVLKELGPPIPVSLNFIAGLGGTDIVPQMVERVIETAYSAAEGKAVKPVTWLSLE
;
A
#
# COMPACT_ATOMS: atom_id res chain seq x y z
N MET A 1 8.57 26.19 -9.43
CA MET A 1 7.49 26.87 -10.17
C MET A 1 6.24 26.77 -9.32
N GLU A 2 5.69 27.90 -8.90
CA GLU A 2 4.38 27.93 -8.24
C GLU A 2 3.30 27.68 -9.30
N THR A 3 2.48 26.68 -9.05
CA THR A 3 1.27 26.40 -9.83
C THR A 3 0.06 27.10 -9.18
N LYS A 4 -1.10 27.03 -9.78
CA LYS A 4 -2.34 27.59 -9.19
C LYS A 4 -2.54 27.08 -7.75
N GLU A 5 -2.99 27.94 -6.84
CA GLU A 5 -3.39 27.60 -5.46
C GLU A 5 -2.27 27.21 -4.47
N GLY A 6 -1.06 27.76 -4.61
CA GLY A 6 0.04 27.49 -3.67
C GLY A 6 0.70 26.11 -3.82
N ARG A 7 0.37 25.37 -4.87
CA ARG A 7 1.00 24.08 -5.20
C ARG A 7 2.43 24.29 -5.69
N GLN A 8 3.33 23.37 -5.33
CA GLN A 8 4.72 23.40 -5.74
C GLN A 8 5.07 22.12 -6.51
N VAL A 9 5.92 22.26 -7.53
CA VAL A 9 6.50 21.12 -8.22
C VAL A 9 7.96 20.99 -7.83
N ARG A 10 8.34 19.83 -7.30
CA ARG A 10 9.72 19.51 -6.92
C ARG A 10 10.13 18.15 -7.48
N VAL A 11 11.44 17.97 -7.63
CA VAL A 11 12.04 16.65 -7.86
C VAL A 11 12.48 16.13 -6.51
N MET A 12 11.97 14.97 -6.10
CA MET A 12 12.27 14.39 -4.79
C MET A 12 12.16 12.85 -4.79
N GLU A 13 12.86 12.25 -3.85
CA GLU A 13 12.82 10.82 -3.58
C GLU A 13 11.52 10.40 -2.89
N GLY A 14 11.19 9.11 -2.95
CA GLY A 14 9.98 8.58 -2.31
C GLY A 14 9.94 8.76 -0.79
N ASN A 15 11.08 8.62 -0.11
CA ASN A 15 11.17 8.90 1.34
C ASN A 15 10.88 10.37 1.66
N MET A 16 11.39 11.30 0.83
CA MET A 16 11.09 12.72 0.98
C MET A 16 9.62 13.01 0.63
N ALA A 17 9.05 12.34 -0.36
CA ALA A 17 7.62 12.47 -0.70
C ALA A 17 6.74 11.98 0.46
N ALA A 18 7.12 10.88 1.13
CA ALA A 18 6.46 10.41 2.34
C ALA A 18 6.56 11.43 3.48
N ALA A 19 7.75 11.94 3.77
CA ALA A 19 7.94 12.96 4.80
C ALA A 19 7.15 14.25 4.50
N GLN A 20 7.10 14.68 3.23
CA GLN A 20 6.32 15.85 2.81
C GLN A 20 4.82 15.64 3.00
N ALA A 21 4.30 14.45 2.73
CA ALA A 21 2.90 14.12 2.99
C ALA A 21 2.56 14.15 4.50
N VAL A 22 3.48 13.66 5.33
CA VAL A 22 3.34 13.70 6.79
C VAL A 22 3.35 15.13 7.30
N LEU A 23 4.28 15.98 6.81
CA LEU A 23 4.30 17.41 7.11
C LEU A 23 2.94 18.06 6.82
N LEU A 24 2.37 17.82 5.64
CA LEU A 24 1.07 18.36 5.25
C LEU A 24 -0.09 17.80 6.08
N SER A 25 0.03 16.57 6.58
CA SER A 25 -1.01 15.90 7.37
C SER A 25 -0.99 16.26 8.84
N LYS A 26 0.05 16.95 9.32
CA LYS A 26 0.20 17.49 10.69
C LYS A 26 -0.10 16.43 11.77
N PRO A 27 0.69 15.34 11.89
CA PRO A 27 0.54 14.42 13.01
C PRO A 27 0.96 15.11 14.32
N ASP A 28 0.36 14.68 15.44
CA ASP A 28 0.72 15.14 16.78
C ASP A 28 1.97 14.45 17.28
N VAL A 29 2.15 13.14 16.97
CA VAL A 29 3.28 12.34 17.44
C VAL A 29 3.86 11.50 16.32
N ILE A 30 5.18 11.55 16.19
CA ILE A 30 5.97 10.74 15.26
C ILE A 30 6.97 9.93 16.06
N SER A 31 7.10 8.64 15.74
CA SER A 31 8.15 7.80 16.33
C SER A 31 8.68 6.85 15.28
N CYS A 32 9.97 6.94 14.99
CA CYS A 32 10.66 6.13 13.99
C CYS A 32 11.99 5.62 14.54
N PHE A 33 12.36 4.40 14.16
CA PHE A 33 13.70 3.87 14.37
C PHE A 33 14.40 3.75 13.00
N PRO A 34 15.67 4.21 12.86
CA PRO A 34 16.35 4.21 11.57
C PRO A 34 16.65 2.79 11.08
N ILE A 35 16.18 2.49 9.89
CA ILE A 35 16.45 1.23 9.18
C ILE A 35 16.49 1.48 7.66
N THR A 36 17.53 0.96 6.97
CA THR A 36 17.64 1.07 5.51
C THR A 36 16.53 0.26 4.82
N PRO A 37 15.82 0.80 3.79
CA PRO A 37 16.04 2.11 3.12
C PRO A 37 15.10 3.24 3.59
N GLN A 38 14.51 3.16 4.77
CA GLN A 38 13.55 4.13 5.28
C GLN A 38 14.20 5.36 5.96
N THR A 39 15.45 5.25 6.42
CA THR A 39 16.12 6.21 7.32
C THR A 39 15.94 7.68 6.92
N SER A 40 16.10 8.03 5.64
CA SER A 40 15.99 9.42 5.17
C SER A 40 14.57 10.01 5.33
N CYS A 41 13.52 9.19 5.46
CA CYS A 41 12.17 9.67 5.81
C CYS A 41 12.14 10.19 7.25
N GLY A 42 12.66 9.40 8.21
CA GLY A 42 12.74 9.81 9.61
C GLY A 42 13.62 11.03 9.84
N GLU A 43 14.78 11.09 9.17
CA GLU A 43 15.69 12.25 9.20
C GLU A 43 15.02 13.52 8.67
N ALA A 44 14.27 13.44 7.58
CA ALA A 44 13.52 14.57 7.04
C ALA A 44 12.45 15.07 8.00
N LEU A 45 11.72 14.16 8.66
CA LEU A 45 10.71 14.51 9.67
C LEU A 45 11.34 15.17 10.89
N SER A 46 12.45 14.63 11.41
CA SER A 46 13.20 15.24 12.51
C SER A 46 13.67 16.64 12.16
N LYS A 47 14.12 16.84 10.91
CA LYS A 47 14.50 18.17 10.42
C LYS A 47 13.31 19.12 10.34
N PHE A 48 12.15 18.67 9.85
CA PHE A 48 10.95 19.55 9.79
C PHE A 48 10.50 20.01 11.17
N VAL A 49 10.60 19.15 12.19
CA VAL A 49 10.30 19.52 13.58
C VAL A 49 11.35 20.51 14.11
N ALA A 50 12.65 20.22 13.92
CA ALA A 50 13.75 21.07 14.38
C ALA A 50 13.73 22.47 13.74
N ASP A 51 13.34 22.56 12.46
CA ASP A 51 13.20 23.82 11.72
C ASP A 51 11.90 24.58 12.07
N GLY A 52 11.02 24.02 12.92
CA GLY A 52 9.73 24.63 13.29
C GLY A 52 8.68 24.60 12.17
N LEU A 53 8.87 23.75 11.16
CA LEU A 53 7.92 23.59 10.05
C LEU A 53 6.77 22.64 10.40
N LEU A 54 7.01 21.70 11.32
CA LEU A 54 6.06 20.73 11.80
C LEU A 54 5.96 20.82 13.33
N ASP A 55 4.77 21.12 13.82
CA ASP A 55 4.46 21.11 15.25
C ASP A 55 4.02 19.71 15.66
N ALA A 56 4.99 18.88 16.04
CA ALA A 56 4.79 17.49 16.44
C ALA A 56 5.85 17.07 17.46
N ASP A 57 5.47 16.17 18.36
CA ASP A 57 6.43 15.46 19.21
C ASP A 57 7.09 14.34 18.36
N ILE A 58 8.41 14.37 18.23
CA ILE A 58 9.16 13.33 17.53
C ILE A 58 10.10 12.59 18.47
N THR A 59 10.07 11.25 18.43
CA THR A 59 10.90 10.39 19.25
C THR A 59 11.60 9.33 18.41
N GLU A 60 12.91 9.19 18.61
CA GLU A 60 13.73 8.08 18.10
C GLU A 60 14.09 7.16 19.28
N PRO A 61 13.34 6.08 19.49
CA PRO A 61 13.57 5.13 20.60
C PRO A 61 14.68 4.12 20.24
N GLU A 62 14.93 3.16 21.14
CA GLU A 62 15.95 2.12 20.95
C GLU A 62 15.59 1.02 19.95
N GLY A 63 14.36 1.02 19.41
CA GLY A 63 13.93 0.02 18.42
C GLY A 63 12.48 0.20 17.95
N GLU A 64 12.16 -0.54 16.90
CA GLU A 64 10.87 -0.39 16.19
C GLU A 64 9.66 -0.82 17.05
N ASN A 65 9.81 -1.81 17.93
CA ASN A 65 8.75 -2.21 18.85
C ASN A 65 8.35 -1.05 19.78
N THR A 66 9.33 -0.38 20.36
CA THR A 66 9.10 0.79 21.21
C THR A 66 8.56 1.96 20.40
N ALA A 67 9.04 2.16 19.17
CA ALA A 67 8.51 3.20 18.29
C ALA A 67 6.99 3.05 18.09
N LEU A 68 6.53 1.86 17.75
CA LEU A 68 5.10 1.62 17.58
C LEU A 68 4.34 1.68 18.91
N SER A 69 4.94 1.23 20.02
CA SER A 69 4.31 1.27 21.35
C SER A 69 4.06 2.71 21.84
N ILE A 70 4.97 3.64 21.56
CA ILE A 70 4.78 5.08 21.82
C ILE A 70 3.55 5.59 21.05
N LEU A 71 3.44 5.25 19.77
CA LEU A 71 2.31 5.69 18.93
C LEU A 71 0.98 5.03 19.33
N ILE A 72 1.00 3.82 19.86
CA ILE A 72 -0.18 3.18 20.45
C ILE A 72 -0.72 4.05 21.59
N GLY A 73 0.13 4.46 22.53
CA GLY A 73 -0.24 5.35 23.63
C GLY A 73 -0.78 6.71 23.15
N ALA A 74 -0.06 7.35 22.23
CA ALA A 74 -0.46 8.61 21.63
C ALA A 74 -1.80 8.51 20.88
N SER A 75 -1.99 7.44 20.11
CA SER A 75 -3.24 7.19 19.39
C SER A 75 -4.40 6.92 20.35
N MET A 76 -4.19 6.17 21.45
CA MET A 76 -5.20 5.98 22.50
C MET A 76 -5.61 7.28 23.17
N ALA A 77 -4.68 8.21 23.32
CA ALA A 77 -4.96 9.57 23.83
C ALA A 77 -5.67 10.48 22.82
N GLY A 78 -5.82 10.03 21.57
CA GLY A 78 -6.54 10.77 20.52
C GLY A 78 -5.64 11.48 19.52
N GLY A 79 -4.33 11.41 19.66
CA GLY A 79 -3.36 12.02 18.73
C GLY A 79 -3.33 11.36 17.35
N ARG A 80 -3.09 12.15 16.31
CA ARG A 80 -2.72 11.68 14.98
C ARG A 80 -1.27 11.23 15.00
N THR A 81 -0.96 10.06 14.46
CA THR A 81 0.34 9.43 14.65
C THR A 81 0.94 8.94 13.34
N PHE A 82 2.28 8.90 13.27
CA PHE A 82 3.01 8.40 12.13
C PHE A 82 4.25 7.61 12.54
N THR A 83 4.54 6.55 11.79
CA THR A 83 5.82 5.85 11.81
C THR A 83 6.24 5.44 10.40
N SER A 84 7.52 5.11 10.23
CA SER A 84 8.03 4.49 9.02
C SER A 84 9.05 3.42 9.36
N THR A 85 9.08 2.35 8.57
CA THR A 85 9.95 1.18 8.83
C THR A 85 10.24 0.40 7.55
N SER A 86 10.92 -0.73 7.71
CA SER A 86 11.29 -1.67 6.65
C SER A 86 11.60 -3.05 7.25
N SER A 87 11.40 -4.12 6.48
CA SER A 87 11.94 -5.47 6.70
C SER A 87 11.89 -5.98 8.15
N GLN A 88 13.08 -6.16 8.77
CA GLN A 88 13.19 -6.67 10.15
C GLN A 88 12.48 -5.79 11.17
N GLY A 89 12.35 -4.48 10.90
CA GLY A 89 11.58 -3.58 11.76
C GLY A 89 10.12 -4.00 11.90
N LEU A 90 9.50 -4.47 10.81
CA LEU A 90 8.14 -5.05 10.84
C LEU A 90 8.09 -6.32 11.70
N SER A 91 9.10 -7.19 11.57
CA SER A 91 9.16 -8.42 12.35
C SER A 91 9.41 -8.12 13.84
N PHE A 92 10.24 -7.13 14.15
CA PHE A 92 10.55 -6.75 15.52
C PHE A 92 9.37 -6.06 16.22
N MET A 93 8.57 -5.27 15.52
CA MET A 93 7.38 -4.63 16.08
C MET A 93 6.09 -5.50 16.01
N TYR A 94 6.17 -6.77 15.58
CA TYR A 94 5.00 -7.54 15.19
C TYR A 94 3.94 -7.70 16.29
N ASP A 95 4.34 -7.82 17.55
CA ASP A 95 3.40 -7.87 18.69
C ASP A 95 2.62 -6.55 18.84
N ALA A 96 3.32 -5.43 18.86
CA ALA A 96 2.71 -4.10 18.89
C ALA A 96 1.86 -3.84 17.63
N TYR A 97 2.26 -4.37 16.48
CA TYR A 97 1.54 -4.28 15.22
C TYR A 97 0.17 -5.01 15.27
N LEU A 98 0.13 -6.22 15.84
CA LEU A 98 -1.12 -6.94 16.10
C LEU A 98 -2.02 -6.23 17.10
N PHE A 99 -1.42 -5.69 18.17
CA PHE A 99 -2.14 -4.93 19.19
C PHE A 99 -2.79 -3.67 18.61
N THR A 100 -2.08 -2.93 17.77
CA THR A 100 -2.58 -1.74 17.07
C THR A 100 -3.85 -2.05 16.28
N ALA A 101 -3.80 -3.10 15.46
CA ALA A 101 -4.92 -3.54 14.64
C ALA A 101 -6.11 -4.02 15.49
N GLY A 102 -5.83 -4.84 16.52
CA GLY A 102 -6.84 -5.41 17.41
C GLY A 102 -7.62 -4.34 18.20
N ASN A 103 -6.95 -3.25 18.57
CA ASN A 103 -7.57 -2.11 19.23
C ASN A 103 -8.08 -1.03 18.27
N ARG A 104 -7.98 -1.27 16.97
CA ARG A 104 -8.48 -0.36 15.92
C ARG A 104 -7.94 1.06 16.08
N LEU A 105 -6.62 1.19 16.25
CA LEU A 105 -5.95 2.48 16.38
C LEU A 105 -5.56 3.00 14.99
N PRO A 106 -5.99 4.20 14.58
CA PRO A 106 -5.79 4.74 13.24
C PRO A 106 -4.38 5.30 13.06
N ILE A 107 -3.38 4.43 13.14
CA ILE A 107 -1.97 4.77 12.92
C ILE A 107 -1.66 4.65 11.43
N VAL A 108 -0.98 5.65 10.85
CA VAL A 108 -0.46 5.59 9.48
C VAL A 108 1.03 5.23 9.52
N MET A 109 1.41 4.24 8.71
CA MET A 109 2.79 3.75 8.60
C MET A 109 3.24 3.74 7.14
N ALA A 110 4.43 4.28 6.87
CA ALA A 110 5.11 4.13 5.58
C ALA A 110 6.10 2.96 5.65
N ILE A 111 6.05 2.06 4.66
CA ILE A 111 6.95 0.90 4.58
C ILE A 111 7.78 1.01 3.31
N ALA A 112 9.07 1.35 3.47
CA ALA A 112 10.04 1.26 2.39
C ALA A 112 10.49 -0.20 2.24
N MET A 113 9.78 -0.96 1.42
CA MET A 113 9.85 -2.41 1.34
C MET A 113 11.19 -2.94 0.83
N ARG A 114 11.67 -4.00 1.45
CA ARG A 114 12.81 -4.81 0.99
C ARG A 114 12.61 -6.27 1.34
N GLU A 115 13.60 -7.12 1.00
CA GLU A 115 13.56 -8.53 1.36
C GLU A 115 13.76 -8.74 2.86
N GLN A 116 13.24 -9.85 3.37
CA GLN A 116 13.50 -10.36 4.71
C GLN A 116 14.81 -11.16 4.76
N VAL A 117 15.35 -11.38 5.95
CA VAL A 117 16.42 -12.33 6.18
C VAL A 117 15.81 -13.74 6.32
N SER A 118 16.48 -14.79 5.94
CA SER A 118 17.70 -15.04 5.20
C SER A 118 17.35 -15.63 3.83
N PRO A 119 18.09 -15.34 2.75
CA PRO A 119 19.26 -14.48 2.67
C PRO A 119 18.93 -13.00 2.87
N HIS A 120 19.93 -12.21 3.31
CA HIS A 120 19.74 -10.79 3.58
C HIS A 120 19.78 -9.98 2.28
N GLY A 121 18.70 -9.24 2.01
CA GLY A 121 18.64 -8.31 0.90
C GLY A 121 18.24 -6.91 1.37
N VAL A 122 19.02 -5.89 1.02
CA VAL A 122 18.74 -4.48 1.39
C VAL A 122 18.00 -3.72 0.30
N VAL A 123 17.94 -4.28 -0.91
CA VAL A 123 17.31 -3.68 -2.09
C VAL A 123 15.82 -4.06 -2.16
N ALA A 124 15.12 -3.51 -3.12
CA ALA A 124 13.67 -3.68 -3.29
C ALA A 124 13.18 -5.12 -3.19
N GLY A 125 12.10 -5.30 -2.46
CA GLY A 125 11.33 -6.53 -2.35
C GLY A 125 9.91 -6.17 -1.92
N GLN A 126 9.07 -7.16 -1.72
CA GLN A 126 7.73 -6.98 -1.16
C GLN A 126 7.46 -7.98 -0.03
N GLN A 127 8.44 -8.85 0.25
CA GLN A 127 8.24 -9.98 1.16
C GLN A 127 7.96 -9.53 2.60
N ASP A 128 8.54 -8.42 3.05
CA ASP A 128 8.35 -7.85 4.38
C ASP A 128 6.90 -7.41 4.63
N ALA A 129 6.35 -6.56 3.77
CA ALA A 129 4.96 -6.11 3.89
C ALA A 129 3.95 -7.27 3.66
N ILE A 130 4.29 -8.23 2.81
CA ILE A 130 3.49 -9.44 2.58
C ILE A 130 3.40 -10.31 3.83
N LEU A 131 4.48 -10.46 4.60
CA LEU A 131 4.47 -11.27 5.82
C LEU A 131 3.47 -10.78 6.86
N VAL A 132 3.25 -9.48 6.96
CA VAL A 132 2.32 -8.88 7.94
C VAL A 132 0.90 -8.67 7.40
N LYS A 133 0.61 -9.08 6.18
CA LYS A 133 -0.69 -8.85 5.51
C LYS A 133 -1.92 -9.42 6.23
N ALA A 134 -1.73 -10.42 7.10
CA ALA A 134 -2.81 -11.06 7.86
C ALA A 134 -3.06 -10.43 9.23
N ALA A 135 -2.30 -9.41 9.61
CA ALA A 135 -2.32 -8.84 10.96
C ALA A 135 -3.46 -7.82 11.20
N GLY A 136 -4.24 -7.48 10.19
CA GLY A 136 -5.41 -6.59 10.35
C GLY A 136 -5.14 -5.12 10.08
N TRP A 137 -4.07 -4.78 9.35
CA TRP A 137 -3.82 -3.46 8.80
C TRP A 137 -4.31 -3.34 7.37
N ILE A 138 -4.83 -2.18 6.98
CA ILE A 138 -5.09 -1.86 5.57
C ILE A 138 -3.74 -1.64 4.88
N GLN A 139 -3.56 -2.17 3.65
CA GLN A 139 -2.30 -2.06 2.94
C GLN A 139 -2.50 -1.57 1.52
N PHE A 140 -1.78 -0.50 1.17
CA PHE A 140 -1.68 0.05 -0.18
C PHE A 140 -0.27 -0.05 -0.72
N TYR A 141 -0.14 -0.20 -2.04
CA TYR A 141 1.14 -0.32 -2.74
C TYR A 141 1.24 0.77 -3.81
N ALA A 142 2.18 1.69 -3.63
CA ALA A 142 2.41 2.81 -4.53
C ALA A 142 3.36 2.44 -5.68
N GLU A 143 3.17 3.05 -6.87
CA GLU A 143 4.04 2.86 -8.03
C GLU A 143 5.00 4.02 -8.29
N SER A 144 4.79 5.17 -7.65
CA SER A 144 5.56 6.40 -7.89
C SER A 144 5.68 7.26 -6.64
N CYS A 145 6.65 8.20 -6.64
CA CYS A 145 6.81 9.16 -5.55
C CYS A 145 5.58 10.06 -5.37
N GLN A 146 4.88 10.41 -6.46
CA GLN A 146 3.62 11.15 -6.37
C GLN A 146 2.55 10.34 -5.65
N GLU A 147 2.41 9.06 -6.00
CA GLU A 147 1.41 8.21 -5.37
C GLU A 147 1.72 7.93 -3.89
N ILE A 148 3.01 7.89 -3.49
CA ILE A 148 3.40 7.79 -2.07
C ILE A 148 2.85 9.00 -1.30
N LEU A 149 3.12 10.22 -1.78
CA LEU A 149 2.65 11.45 -1.15
C LEU A 149 1.14 11.45 -1.01
N ASP A 150 0.44 11.26 -2.10
CA ASP A 150 -1.01 11.33 -2.16
C ASP A 150 -1.68 10.22 -1.35
N SER A 151 -1.12 9.00 -1.39
CA SER A 151 -1.67 7.86 -0.62
C SER A 151 -1.51 8.02 0.89
N ILE A 152 -0.45 8.66 1.40
CA ILE A 152 -0.32 8.94 2.84
C ILE A 152 -1.40 9.93 3.29
N ILE A 153 -1.69 10.97 2.52
CA ILE A 153 -2.78 11.91 2.82
C ILE A 153 -4.13 11.16 2.82
N MET A 154 -4.40 10.33 1.80
CA MET A 154 -5.62 9.52 1.75
C MET A 154 -5.68 8.48 2.88
N ALA A 155 -4.54 7.95 3.33
CA ALA A 155 -4.47 7.00 4.43
C ALA A 155 -4.97 7.59 5.75
N TYR A 156 -4.61 8.82 6.07
CA TYR A 156 -5.17 9.51 7.25
C TYR A 156 -6.67 9.68 7.15
N ARG A 157 -7.17 10.11 5.98
CA ARG A 157 -8.61 10.28 5.76
C ARG A 157 -9.39 8.98 5.95
N LEU A 158 -8.81 7.84 5.52
CA LEU A 158 -9.41 6.51 5.69
C LEU A 158 -9.26 5.99 7.11
N ALA A 159 -8.05 6.07 7.69
CA ALA A 159 -7.76 5.52 9.00
C ALA A 159 -8.59 6.16 10.11
N GLU A 160 -8.80 7.48 10.02
CA GLU A 160 -9.52 8.29 11.01
C GLU A 160 -11.03 8.32 10.80
N ASP A 161 -11.56 7.71 9.74
CA ASP A 161 -12.99 7.61 9.53
C ASP A 161 -13.65 6.80 10.66
N SER A 162 -14.68 7.37 11.33
CA SER A 162 -15.30 6.79 12.53
C SER A 162 -15.91 5.40 12.32
N GLU A 163 -16.29 5.06 11.09
CA GLU A 163 -16.81 3.72 10.75
C GLU A 163 -15.67 2.71 10.49
N ILE A 164 -14.45 3.19 10.22
CA ILE A 164 -13.29 2.37 9.91
C ILE A 164 -12.39 2.23 11.14
N LEU A 165 -11.73 3.29 11.57
CA LEU A 165 -10.76 3.30 12.68
C LEU A 165 -9.81 2.09 12.61
N LEU A 166 -9.05 1.97 11.52
CA LEU A 166 -8.08 0.91 11.29
C LEU A 166 -6.72 1.51 10.92
N PRO A 167 -5.63 0.88 11.34
CA PRO A 167 -4.30 1.32 10.92
C PRO A 167 -4.06 1.03 9.44
N VAL A 168 -3.25 1.89 8.80
CA VAL A 168 -3.00 1.85 7.35
C VAL A 168 -1.50 1.87 7.05
N ASN A 169 -1.06 0.96 6.19
CA ASN A 169 0.27 0.94 5.59
C ASN A 169 0.26 1.51 4.18
N ILE A 170 1.23 2.38 3.89
CA ILE A 170 1.60 2.77 2.54
C ILE A 170 2.95 2.13 2.22
N CYS A 171 2.92 1.15 1.32
CA CYS A 171 4.05 0.32 0.94
C CYS A 171 4.63 0.80 -0.39
N TYR A 172 5.95 0.97 -0.47
CA TYR A 172 6.66 1.34 -1.69
C TYR A 172 8.05 0.69 -1.72
N GLU A 173 8.52 0.30 -2.90
CA GLU A 173 9.78 -0.42 -3.02
C GLU A 173 10.97 0.42 -2.59
N GLY A 174 11.78 -0.13 -1.70
CA GLY A 174 13.07 0.40 -1.31
C GLY A 174 14.01 0.53 -2.51
N PHE A 175 14.87 1.53 -2.51
CA PHE A 175 15.76 1.95 -3.59
C PHE A 175 15.04 2.40 -4.87
N TYR A 176 14.14 1.59 -5.44
CA TYR A 176 13.40 1.92 -6.68
C TYR A 176 12.48 3.14 -6.54
N LEU A 177 11.90 3.33 -5.36
CA LEU A 177 11.10 4.52 -5.06
C LEU A 177 11.69 5.31 -3.90
N SER A 178 12.21 4.64 -2.85
CA SER A 178 12.67 5.31 -1.64
C SER A 178 13.80 6.32 -1.89
N TYR A 179 14.73 6.01 -2.83
CA TYR A 179 15.89 6.84 -3.17
C TYR A 179 15.92 7.32 -4.63
N HIS A 180 14.93 6.95 -5.44
CA HIS A 180 14.86 7.43 -6.82
C HIS A 180 14.05 8.71 -6.90
N SER A 181 14.64 9.74 -7.48
CA SER A 181 14.00 11.05 -7.60
C SER A 181 13.02 11.11 -8.78
N GLN A 182 11.83 11.57 -8.52
CA GLN A 182 10.77 11.80 -9.51
C GLN A 182 10.21 13.22 -9.37
N ARG A 183 9.53 13.69 -10.42
CA ARG A 183 8.75 14.92 -10.35
C ARG A 183 7.51 14.67 -9.48
N VAL A 184 7.34 15.50 -8.45
CA VAL A 184 6.21 15.45 -7.51
C VAL A 184 5.56 16.82 -7.44
N GLU A 185 4.25 16.86 -7.58
CA GLU A 185 3.41 18.03 -7.31
C GLU A 185 2.91 17.97 -5.87
N ILE A 186 3.36 18.91 -5.06
CA ILE A 186 3.01 19.05 -3.66
C ILE A 186 1.75 19.92 -3.58
N PRO A 187 0.65 19.44 -2.97
CA PRO A 187 -0.56 20.24 -2.80
C PRO A 187 -0.35 21.40 -1.83
N GLY A 188 -1.21 22.41 -1.92
CA GLY A 188 -1.28 23.48 -0.96
C GLY A 188 -1.78 22.99 0.40
N GLN A 189 -1.28 23.59 1.51
CA GLN A 189 -1.70 23.20 2.86
C GLN A 189 -3.22 23.35 3.05
N GLU A 190 -3.83 24.42 2.53
CA GLU A 190 -5.27 24.64 2.62
C GLU A 190 -6.10 23.57 1.93
N GLU A 191 -5.61 22.99 0.83
CA GLU A 191 -6.27 21.89 0.13
C GLU A 191 -6.26 20.63 1.00
N VAL A 192 -5.12 20.33 1.64
CA VAL A 192 -4.98 19.18 2.54
C VAL A 192 -5.82 19.39 3.82
N ASP A 193 -5.85 20.59 4.39
CA ASP A 193 -6.65 20.91 5.57
C ASP A 193 -8.16 20.78 5.27
N ARG A 194 -8.61 21.07 4.06
CA ARG A 194 -10.01 20.83 3.62
C ARG A 194 -10.32 19.33 3.45
N PHE A 195 -9.36 18.55 2.99
CA PHE A 195 -9.53 17.12 2.77
C PHE A 195 -9.46 16.31 4.08
N LEU A 196 -8.59 16.71 5.00
CA LEU A 196 -8.39 16.06 6.30
C LEU A 196 -9.15 16.79 7.41
N ALA A 197 -9.79 16.05 8.31
CA ALA A 197 -10.21 16.62 9.57
C ALA A 197 -9.00 17.08 10.40
N PRO A 198 -9.10 18.15 11.21
CA PRO A 198 -8.03 18.54 12.13
C PRO A 198 -7.62 17.39 13.04
N ALA A 199 -6.32 17.27 13.34
CA ALA A 199 -5.78 16.26 14.23
C ALA A 199 -6.52 16.26 15.59
N GLY A 200 -6.74 15.08 16.17
CA GLY A 200 -7.44 14.91 17.44
C GLY A 200 -8.95 15.18 17.43
N LYS A 201 -9.52 15.62 16.30
CA LYS A 201 -10.97 15.90 16.16
C LYS A 201 -11.75 14.74 15.51
N ALA A 202 -11.07 13.66 15.10
CA ALA A 202 -11.78 12.46 14.66
C ALA A 202 -12.68 11.93 15.78
N GLU A 203 -13.96 11.70 15.46
CA GLU A 203 -14.92 11.16 16.43
C GLU A 203 -14.58 9.68 16.74
N ARG A 204 -13.89 9.47 17.85
CA ARG A 204 -13.47 8.15 18.32
C ARG A 204 -13.36 8.09 19.83
N LEU A 205 -13.45 6.89 20.37
CA LEU A 205 -13.12 6.63 21.77
C LEU A 205 -11.64 6.93 22.02
N LYS A 206 -11.35 7.64 23.08
CA LYS A 206 -9.99 8.00 23.52
C LYS A 206 -9.87 8.03 25.04
N LEU A 207 -8.66 7.83 25.52
CA LEU A 207 -8.35 8.05 26.95
C LEU A 207 -8.49 9.54 27.27
N CYS A 208 -9.36 9.87 28.21
CA CYS A 208 -9.50 11.22 28.71
C CYS A 208 -9.97 11.19 30.18
N LEU A 209 -9.70 12.27 30.91
CA LEU A 209 -10.04 12.37 32.34
C LEU A 209 -11.55 12.55 32.57
N GLU A 210 -12.23 13.20 31.63
CA GLU A 210 -13.67 13.49 31.70
C GLU A 210 -14.54 12.24 31.53
N ASN A 211 -14.06 11.26 30.79
CA ASN A 211 -14.72 9.98 30.58
C ASN A 211 -13.68 8.85 30.62
N PRO A 212 -13.22 8.45 31.79
CA PRO A 212 -12.16 7.48 31.93
C PRO A 212 -12.59 6.11 31.39
N MET A 213 -11.72 5.48 30.60
CA MET A 213 -11.92 4.16 30.04
C MET A 213 -10.60 3.38 30.04
N THR A 214 -10.69 2.08 29.77
CA THR A 214 -9.52 1.24 29.61
C THR A 214 -9.46 0.68 28.18
N PHE A 215 -8.28 0.71 27.60
CA PHE A 215 -7.93 -0.12 26.45
C PHE A 215 -7.22 -1.37 26.96
N SER A 216 -7.55 -2.52 26.42
CA SER A 216 -7.10 -3.77 27.00
C SER A 216 -6.68 -4.80 25.95
N SER A 217 -5.67 -5.59 26.33
CA SER A 217 -5.28 -6.83 25.68
C SER A 217 -5.49 -8.04 26.57
N TYR A 218 -6.46 -7.98 27.50
CA TYR A 218 -6.77 -9.09 28.38
C TYR A 218 -7.52 -10.23 27.65
N THR A 219 -7.49 -11.40 28.24
CA THR A 219 -8.20 -12.57 27.72
C THR A 219 -9.71 -12.36 27.80
N VAL A 220 -10.39 -12.53 26.65
CA VAL A 220 -11.85 -12.46 26.56
C VAL A 220 -12.45 -13.85 26.27
N PRO A 221 -13.67 -14.15 26.74
CA PRO A 221 -14.38 -15.38 26.40
C PRO A 221 -14.63 -15.52 24.91
N GLY A 222 -14.76 -16.77 24.42
CA GLY A 222 -14.83 -17.11 23.00
C GLY A 222 -15.88 -16.36 22.19
N GLU A 223 -17.09 -16.17 22.70
CA GLU A 223 -18.16 -15.44 22.00
C GLU A 223 -17.81 -13.95 21.85
N LEU A 224 -17.34 -13.32 22.91
CA LEU A 224 -16.90 -11.92 22.88
C LEU A 224 -15.69 -11.72 21.96
N TYR A 225 -14.74 -12.66 21.97
CA TYR A 225 -13.61 -12.64 21.05
C TYR A 225 -14.08 -12.71 19.59
N THR A 226 -15.05 -13.56 19.29
CA THR A 226 -15.65 -13.70 17.96
C THR A 226 -16.31 -12.39 17.52
N GLU A 227 -17.04 -11.72 18.43
CA GLU A 227 -17.67 -10.43 18.16
C GLU A 227 -16.62 -9.34 17.80
N TYR A 228 -15.51 -9.26 18.54
CA TYR A 228 -14.42 -8.34 18.23
C TYR A 228 -13.86 -8.61 16.83
N ARG A 229 -13.60 -9.88 16.48
CA ARG A 229 -13.09 -10.23 15.16
C ARG A 229 -14.10 -9.93 14.05
N PHE A 230 -15.37 -10.19 14.28
CA PHE A 230 -16.42 -9.82 13.33
C PHE A 230 -16.48 -8.30 13.08
N LYS A 231 -16.45 -7.49 14.14
CA LYS A 231 -16.43 -6.01 14.03
C LYS A 231 -15.22 -5.52 13.27
N HIS A 232 -14.04 -6.12 13.48
CA HIS A 232 -12.82 -5.80 12.75
C HIS A 232 -12.98 -6.14 11.26
N CYS A 233 -13.42 -7.34 10.92
CA CYS A 233 -13.68 -7.75 9.53
C CYS A 233 -14.72 -6.86 8.86
N ALA A 234 -15.79 -6.47 9.59
CA ALA A 234 -16.81 -5.56 9.08
C ALA A 234 -16.24 -4.17 8.75
N ALA A 235 -15.30 -3.64 9.57
CA ALA A 235 -14.60 -2.39 9.29
C ALA A 235 -13.71 -2.52 8.02
N PHE A 236 -13.01 -3.64 7.86
CA PHE A 236 -12.28 -3.95 6.61
C PHE A 236 -13.19 -3.96 5.39
N HIS A 237 -14.38 -4.56 5.51
CA HIS A 237 -15.32 -4.59 4.39
C HIS A 237 -15.81 -3.18 4.02
N ARG A 238 -16.14 -2.35 5.02
CA ARG A 238 -16.53 -0.94 4.79
C ARG A 238 -15.40 -0.11 4.19
N ALA A 239 -14.15 -0.36 4.59
CA ALA A 239 -12.98 0.36 4.10
C ALA A 239 -12.84 0.29 2.57
N LYS A 240 -13.25 -0.82 1.92
CA LYS A 240 -13.24 -0.95 0.46
C LYS A 240 -14.11 0.11 -0.23
N GLN A 241 -15.34 0.24 0.23
CA GLN A 241 -16.29 1.20 -0.35
C GLN A 241 -15.92 2.64 0.01
N LYS A 242 -15.52 2.88 1.25
CA LYS A 242 -15.10 4.20 1.71
C LYS A 242 -13.89 4.71 0.94
N TYR A 243 -12.94 3.84 0.61
CA TYR A 243 -11.75 4.25 -0.13
C TYR A 243 -12.07 4.66 -1.59
N GLU A 244 -13.05 4.05 -2.24
CA GLU A 244 -13.52 4.52 -3.56
C GLU A 244 -14.05 5.96 -3.48
N GLN A 245 -14.80 6.29 -2.41
CA GLN A 245 -15.30 7.65 -2.19
C GLN A 245 -14.15 8.63 -1.88
N ILE A 246 -13.17 8.20 -1.10
CA ILE A 246 -11.99 9.00 -0.77
C ILE A 246 -11.15 9.29 -2.02
N ASP A 247 -10.94 8.32 -2.92
CA ASP A 247 -10.22 8.52 -4.18
C ASP A 247 -10.95 9.50 -5.12
N GLU A 248 -12.27 9.46 -5.13
CA GLU A 248 -13.09 10.41 -5.90
C GLU A 248 -13.03 11.83 -5.27
N GLU A 249 -13.19 11.96 -3.96
CA GLU A 249 -13.05 13.22 -3.22
C GLU A 249 -11.66 13.83 -3.43
N PHE A 250 -10.61 13.00 -3.33
CA PHE A 250 -9.24 13.38 -3.59
C PHE A 250 -9.05 13.90 -5.02
N SER A 251 -9.60 13.18 -6.00
CA SER A 251 -9.54 13.59 -7.40
C SER A 251 -10.20 14.95 -7.65
N ASN A 252 -11.34 15.21 -7.01
CA ASN A 252 -12.07 16.48 -7.14
C ASN A 252 -11.30 17.67 -6.56
N ILE A 253 -10.53 17.46 -5.48
CA ILE A 253 -9.76 18.53 -4.83
C ILE A 253 -8.39 18.71 -5.50
N PHE A 254 -7.67 17.61 -5.75
CA PHE A 254 -6.27 17.65 -6.17
C PHE A 254 -6.07 17.42 -7.67
N GLY A 255 -7.10 17.00 -8.41
CA GLY A 255 -7.04 16.76 -9.85
C GLY A 255 -6.31 15.49 -10.26
N ARG A 256 -5.97 14.60 -9.31
CA ARG A 256 -5.30 13.32 -9.55
C ARG A 256 -6.18 12.16 -9.08
N ARG A 257 -6.29 11.13 -9.90
CA ARG A 257 -7.10 9.93 -9.61
C ARG A 257 -6.27 8.68 -9.77
N TYR A 258 -6.43 7.75 -8.83
CA TYR A 258 -5.67 6.51 -8.77
C TYR A 258 -6.51 5.25 -9.00
N GLY A 259 -7.84 5.38 -9.15
CA GLY A 259 -8.74 4.27 -9.45
C GLY A 259 -9.26 3.49 -8.23
N GLY A 260 -9.07 4.02 -7.03
CA GLY A 260 -9.55 3.37 -5.80
C GLY A 260 -8.72 2.13 -5.42
N GLN A 261 -9.39 1.00 -5.22
CA GLN A 261 -8.75 -0.26 -4.80
C GLN A 261 -7.82 -0.87 -5.86
N ILE A 262 -8.16 -0.70 -7.15
CA ILE A 262 -7.36 -1.13 -8.30
C ILE A 262 -7.36 -0.03 -9.36
N GLU A 263 -6.30 0.03 -10.14
CA GLU A 263 -6.27 0.85 -11.35
C GLU A 263 -6.45 -0.04 -12.56
N GLU A 264 -7.41 0.30 -13.40
CA GLU A 264 -7.67 -0.36 -14.67
C GLU A 264 -7.08 0.49 -15.80
N TYR A 265 -6.04 -0.03 -16.48
CA TYR A 265 -5.35 0.68 -17.54
C TYR A 265 -5.52 -0.01 -18.87
N ARG A 266 -6.24 0.64 -19.81
CA ARG A 266 -6.54 0.12 -21.16
C ARG A 266 -7.12 -1.32 -21.14
N SER A 267 -7.89 -1.67 -20.10
CA SER A 267 -8.34 -3.05 -19.87
C SER A 267 -9.75 -3.33 -20.40
N ASP A 268 -10.56 -2.34 -20.69
CA ASP A 268 -11.98 -2.51 -21.01
C ASP A 268 -12.22 -3.48 -22.19
N ASP A 269 -11.54 -3.27 -23.31
CA ASP A 269 -11.63 -4.08 -24.53
C ASP A 269 -10.51 -5.13 -24.67
N ALA A 270 -9.73 -5.34 -23.60
CA ALA A 270 -8.59 -6.26 -23.60
C ALA A 270 -9.02 -7.73 -23.55
N ASP A 271 -8.45 -8.56 -24.41
CA ASP A 271 -8.55 -10.02 -24.35
C ASP A 271 -7.64 -10.61 -23.24
N VAL A 272 -6.46 -10.02 -23.09
CA VAL A 272 -5.43 -10.42 -22.10
C VAL A 272 -5.15 -9.25 -21.19
N VAL A 273 -5.02 -9.51 -19.88
CA VAL A 273 -4.63 -8.49 -18.90
C VAL A 273 -3.40 -8.93 -18.11
N ILE A 274 -2.54 -7.95 -17.79
CA ILE A 274 -1.42 -8.12 -16.89
C ILE A 274 -1.81 -7.57 -15.54
N VAL A 275 -1.56 -8.30 -14.47
CA VAL A 275 -1.78 -7.87 -13.08
C VAL A 275 -0.44 -7.55 -12.45
N THR A 276 -0.32 -6.35 -11.88
CA THR A 276 0.91 -5.86 -11.24
C THR A 276 0.61 -5.22 -9.88
N MET A 277 1.65 -5.06 -9.07
CA MET A 277 1.61 -4.33 -7.80
C MET A 277 2.93 -3.59 -7.59
N GLY A 278 2.86 -2.30 -7.19
CA GLY A 278 4.04 -1.48 -6.92
C GLY A 278 4.70 -0.90 -8.17
N SER A 279 6.01 -0.62 -8.09
CA SER A 279 6.77 0.18 -9.07
C SER A 279 6.86 -0.42 -10.48
N CYS A 280 6.80 -1.74 -10.61
CA CYS A 280 6.86 -2.39 -11.93
C CYS A 280 5.66 -2.04 -12.83
N THR A 281 4.61 -1.48 -12.25
CA THR A 281 3.41 -1.04 -12.97
C THR A 281 3.74 0.00 -14.05
N GLY A 282 4.61 0.96 -13.76
CA GLY A 282 5.02 1.97 -14.74
C GLY A 282 5.70 1.35 -15.98
N THR A 283 6.61 0.40 -15.78
CA THR A 283 7.22 -0.36 -16.88
C THR A 283 6.18 -1.15 -17.65
N ALA A 284 5.24 -1.79 -16.96
CA ALA A 284 4.19 -2.57 -17.59
C ALA A 284 3.22 -1.71 -18.41
N LYS A 285 2.86 -0.51 -17.95
CA LYS A 285 2.05 0.46 -18.71
C LYS A 285 2.72 0.84 -20.04
N ALA A 286 4.02 1.17 -20.01
CA ALA A 286 4.76 1.51 -21.22
C ALA A 286 4.80 0.36 -22.24
N VAL A 287 4.93 -0.89 -21.77
CA VAL A 287 4.89 -2.06 -22.66
C VAL A 287 3.48 -2.33 -23.19
N VAL A 288 2.46 -2.17 -22.35
CA VAL A 288 1.05 -2.27 -22.78
C VAL A 288 0.77 -1.26 -23.90
N ASP A 289 1.21 -0.01 -23.77
CA ASP A 289 1.03 1.02 -24.82
C ASP A 289 1.69 0.60 -26.13
N LYS A 290 2.96 0.18 -26.08
CA LYS A 290 3.69 -0.31 -27.25
C LYS A 290 2.98 -1.50 -27.95
N LYS A 291 2.48 -2.47 -27.17
CA LYS A 291 1.77 -3.64 -27.73
C LYS A 291 0.40 -3.26 -28.27
N ARG A 292 -0.28 -2.32 -27.66
CA ARG A 292 -1.54 -1.75 -28.15
C ARG A 292 -1.37 -1.01 -29.47
N ASP A 293 -0.31 -0.21 -29.61
CA ASP A 293 0.03 0.48 -30.86
C ASP A 293 0.34 -0.51 -31.99
N ALA A 294 0.81 -1.72 -31.64
CA ALA A 294 0.96 -2.85 -32.56
C ALA A 294 -0.33 -3.65 -32.81
N GLY A 295 -1.47 -3.22 -32.29
CA GLY A 295 -2.79 -3.81 -32.53
C GLY A 295 -3.22 -4.93 -31.57
N LEU A 296 -2.45 -5.22 -30.50
CA LEU A 296 -2.84 -6.24 -29.53
C LEU A 296 -3.86 -5.69 -28.54
N LYS A 297 -4.90 -6.48 -28.20
CA LYS A 297 -5.90 -6.14 -27.19
C LYS A 297 -5.44 -6.54 -25.78
N VAL A 298 -4.38 -5.89 -25.29
CA VAL A 298 -3.83 -6.10 -23.95
C VAL A 298 -4.14 -4.93 -23.03
N GLY A 299 -4.39 -5.20 -21.75
CA GLY A 299 -4.58 -4.19 -20.71
C GLY A 299 -3.81 -4.54 -19.45
N LEU A 300 -3.89 -3.65 -18.46
CA LEU A 300 -3.24 -3.83 -17.18
C LEU A 300 -4.20 -3.53 -16.04
N ILE A 301 -4.09 -4.32 -14.98
CA ILE A 301 -4.77 -4.09 -13.69
C ILE A 301 -3.69 -3.99 -12.63
N LYS A 302 -3.61 -2.83 -11.97
CA LYS A 302 -2.73 -2.62 -10.83
C LYS A 302 -3.48 -2.85 -9.54
N ILE A 303 -2.95 -3.71 -8.68
CA ILE A 303 -3.43 -3.85 -7.30
C ILE A 303 -2.85 -2.69 -6.49
N ARG A 304 -3.71 -1.79 -6.03
CA ARG A 304 -3.34 -0.69 -5.13
C ARG A 304 -3.59 -1.08 -3.68
N MET A 305 -4.77 -1.60 -3.39
CA MET A 305 -5.17 -2.08 -2.07
C MET A 305 -5.00 -3.61 -2.02
N LEU A 306 -3.97 -4.11 -1.33
CA LEU A 306 -3.80 -5.54 -1.12
C LEU A 306 -4.65 -6.02 0.08
N ARG A 307 -4.84 -5.15 1.07
CA ARG A 307 -5.69 -5.44 2.24
C ARG A 307 -6.64 -4.28 2.53
N PRO A 308 -7.93 -4.57 2.61
CA PRO A 308 -8.61 -5.81 2.22
C PRO A 308 -8.47 -6.12 0.72
N PHE A 309 -8.46 -7.41 0.35
CA PHE A 309 -8.29 -7.80 -1.05
C PHE A 309 -9.50 -7.35 -1.90
N PRO A 310 -9.30 -6.75 -3.08
CA PRO A 310 -10.35 -6.06 -3.84
C PRO A 310 -11.19 -7.03 -4.70
N VAL A 311 -11.76 -8.07 -4.10
CA VAL A 311 -12.44 -9.19 -4.77
C VAL A 311 -13.48 -8.69 -5.78
N GLU A 312 -14.41 -7.82 -5.36
CA GLU A 312 -15.52 -7.37 -6.21
C GLU A 312 -15.04 -6.56 -7.44
N ARG A 313 -14.04 -5.69 -7.22
CA ARG A 313 -13.43 -4.91 -8.31
C ARG A 313 -12.70 -5.82 -9.29
N LEU A 314 -11.95 -6.80 -8.80
CA LEU A 314 -11.24 -7.77 -9.63
C LEU A 314 -12.20 -8.67 -10.40
N LYS A 315 -13.27 -9.17 -9.78
CA LYS A 315 -14.30 -9.94 -10.48
C LYS A 315 -14.85 -9.16 -11.68
N LYS A 316 -15.19 -7.90 -11.49
CA LYS A 316 -15.69 -7.04 -12.57
C LYS A 316 -14.64 -6.85 -13.67
N ALA A 317 -13.41 -6.51 -13.31
CA ALA A 317 -12.33 -6.20 -14.26
C ALA A 317 -11.84 -7.44 -15.04
N LEU A 318 -11.93 -8.64 -14.45
CA LEU A 318 -11.44 -9.89 -15.04
C LEU A 318 -12.53 -10.67 -15.80
N ASN A 319 -13.78 -10.29 -15.64
CA ASN A 319 -14.87 -10.97 -16.34
C ASN A 319 -14.72 -10.83 -17.86
N GLY A 320 -14.85 -11.95 -18.58
CA GLY A 320 -14.74 -11.99 -20.04
C GLY A 320 -13.32 -11.91 -20.59
N LYS A 321 -12.29 -11.83 -19.78
CA LYS A 321 -10.89 -11.93 -20.22
C LYS A 321 -10.55 -13.38 -20.61
N LYS A 322 -9.62 -13.56 -21.58
CA LYS A 322 -9.20 -14.88 -22.05
C LYS A 322 -8.03 -15.42 -21.22
N ALA A 323 -7.07 -14.54 -20.90
CA ALA A 323 -5.92 -14.92 -20.07
C ALA A 323 -5.43 -13.75 -19.20
N ILE A 324 -4.75 -14.11 -18.10
CA ILE A 324 -4.21 -13.20 -17.09
C ILE A 324 -2.76 -13.58 -16.82
N GLY A 325 -1.84 -12.61 -16.93
CA GLY A 325 -0.45 -12.76 -16.51
C GLY A 325 -0.20 -11.96 -15.23
N VAL A 326 0.09 -12.61 -14.10
CA VAL A 326 0.38 -11.94 -12.82
C VAL A 326 1.87 -11.84 -12.62
N ILE A 327 2.39 -10.61 -12.42
CA ILE A 327 3.79 -10.37 -12.08
C ILE A 327 3.88 -10.14 -10.57
N ASP A 328 4.53 -11.07 -9.87
CA ASP A 328 4.76 -11.00 -8.43
C ASP A 328 6.23 -10.75 -8.10
N ARG A 329 6.51 -9.75 -7.24
CA ARG A 329 7.82 -9.47 -6.64
C ARG A 329 7.92 -10.08 -5.23
N ASN A 330 7.33 -11.23 -5.05
CA ASN A 330 7.29 -11.95 -3.77
C ASN A 330 7.02 -13.43 -4.02
N VAL A 331 7.22 -14.26 -2.99
CA VAL A 331 7.07 -15.71 -3.09
C VAL A 331 6.16 -16.22 -1.99
N PHE A 332 5.18 -17.02 -2.38
CA PHE A 332 4.41 -17.87 -1.48
C PHE A 332 4.99 -19.27 -1.49
N TYR A 333 5.80 -19.59 -0.50
CA TYR A 333 6.59 -20.84 -0.46
C TYR A 333 5.75 -22.10 -0.60
N SER A 334 4.58 -22.17 0.06
CA SER A 334 3.71 -23.34 0.00
C SER A 334 3.07 -23.58 -1.37
N GLY A 335 2.92 -22.52 -2.19
CA GLY A 335 2.29 -22.60 -3.51
C GLY A 335 3.26 -22.60 -4.68
N PHE A 336 4.55 -22.44 -4.44
CA PHE A 336 5.57 -22.23 -5.48
C PHE A 336 5.20 -21.11 -6.47
N CYS A 337 4.49 -20.09 -6.01
CA CYS A 337 3.95 -18.98 -6.79
C CYS A 337 4.06 -17.66 -6.00
N GLY A 338 3.60 -16.55 -6.57
CA GLY A 338 3.49 -15.28 -5.85
C GLY A 338 2.18 -15.13 -5.06
N HIS A 339 2.15 -14.22 -4.12
CA HIS A 339 0.99 -14.01 -3.24
C HIS A 339 -0.21 -13.40 -3.95
N VAL A 340 0.00 -12.45 -4.87
CA VAL A 340 -1.11 -11.85 -5.63
C VAL A 340 -1.77 -12.91 -6.52
N PHE A 341 -0.96 -13.71 -7.21
CA PHE A 341 -1.47 -14.82 -8.01
C PHE A 341 -2.28 -15.81 -7.17
N PHE A 342 -1.74 -16.21 -6.01
CA PHE A 342 -2.42 -17.16 -5.12
C PHE A 342 -3.80 -16.63 -4.67
N GLU A 343 -3.88 -15.39 -4.24
CA GLU A 343 -5.14 -14.79 -3.81
C GLU A 343 -6.13 -14.58 -4.97
N LEU A 344 -5.61 -14.27 -6.14
CA LEU A 344 -6.43 -14.13 -7.34
C LEU A 344 -7.19 -15.41 -7.71
N GLN A 345 -6.64 -16.61 -7.37
CA GLN A 345 -7.32 -17.87 -7.64
C GLN A 345 -8.69 -17.95 -6.94
N SER A 346 -8.84 -17.34 -5.75
CA SER A 346 -10.14 -17.28 -5.05
C SER A 346 -11.16 -16.43 -5.83
N VAL A 347 -10.71 -15.34 -6.43
CA VAL A 347 -11.56 -14.47 -7.26
C VAL A 347 -11.99 -15.19 -8.53
N LEU A 348 -11.06 -15.88 -9.20
CA LEU A 348 -11.35 -16.60 -10.45
C LEU A 348 -12.35 -17.74 -10.26
N LYS A 349 -12.35 -18.43 -9.11
CA LYS A 349 -13.34 -19.44 -8.78
C LYS A 349 -14.78 -18.92 -8.68
N GLU A 350 -14.94 -17.63 -8.39
CA GLU A 350 -16.24 -16.97 -8.31
C GLU A 350 -16.72 -16.43 -9.67
N LEU A 351 -15.89 -16.47 -10.70
CA LEU A 351 -16.28 -16.12 -12.06
C LEU A 351 -17.03 -17.29 -12.69
N GLY A 352 -18.08 -16.98 -13.45
CA GLY A 352 -18.74 -17.96 -14.29
C GLY A 352 -17.86 -18.36 -15.50
N PRO A 353 -18.10 -19.53 -16.11
CA PRO A 353 -17.38 -19.93 -17.34
C PRO A 353 -17.70 -18.98 -18.50
N PRO A 354 -16.73 -18.70 -19.40
CA PRO A 354 -15.36 -19.24 -19.37
C PRO A 354 -14.46 -18.51 -18.34
N ILE A 355 -13.74 -19.29 -17.52
CA ILE A 355 -12.75 -18.75 -16.58
C ILE A 355 -11.46 -18.46 -17.35
N PRO A 356 -10.87 -17.24 -17.21
CA PRO A 356 -9.61 -16.90 -17.88
C PRO A 356 -8.46 -17.81 -17.43
N VAL A 357 -7.57 -18.17 -18.38
CA VAL A 357 -6.32 -18.86 -18.02
C VAL A 357 -5.46 -17.92 -17.20
N SER A 358 -5.00 -18.34 -16.03
CA SER A 358 -4.15 -17.51 -15.16
C SER A 358 -2.73 -18.06 -15.07
N LEU A 359 -1.76 -17.18 -15.26
CA LEU A 359 -0.33 -17.49 -15.25
C LEU A 359 0.37 -16.61 -14.22
N ASN A 360 1.38 -17.15 -13.56
CA ASN A 360 2.21 -16.42 -12.61
C ASN A 360 3.64 -16.25 -13.10
N PHE A 361 4.17 -15.07 -12.93
CA PHE A 361 5.53 -14.70 -13.28
C PHE A 361 6.21 -14.08 -12.06
N ILE A 362 7.19 -14.77 -11.49
CA ILE A 362 7.99 -14.29 -10.37
C ILE A 362 9.18 -13.53 -10.93
N ALA A 363 9.29 -12.26 -10.53
CA ALA A 363 10.36 -11.38 -10.99
C ALA A 363 10.71 -10.31 -9.95
N GLY A 364 11.90 -9.75 -10.02
CA GLY A 364 12.29 -8.60 -9.21
C GLY A 364 12.69 -8.92 -7.77
N LEU A 365 12.85 -10.19 -7.40
CA LEU A 365 13.31 -10.59 -6.06
C LEU A 365 14.73 -10.06 -5.82
N GLY A 366 15.01 -9.66 -4.56
CA GLY A 366 16.31 -9.13 -4.17
C GLY A 366 16.73 -7.87 -4.91
N GLY A 367 15.74 -7.12 -5.45
CA GLY A 367 15.99 -5.89 -6.19
C GLY A 367 16.49 -6.09 -7.63
N THR A 368 16.28 -7.26 -8.23
CA THR A 368 16.49 -7.42 -9.67
C THR A 368 15.50 -6.57 -10.48
N ASP A 369 15.98 -6.04 -11.61
CA ASP A 369 15.12 -5.21 -12.47
C ASP A 369 14.02 -6.05 -13.15
N ILE A 370 12.83 -5.47 -13.24
CA ILE A 370 11.77 -5.96 -14.11
C ILE A 370 11.79 -5.11 -15.38
N VAL A 371 12.52 -5.61 -16.39
CA VAL A 371 12.75 -4.88 -17.64
C VAL A 371 11.60 -5.05 -18.64
N PRO A 372 11.43 -4.13 -19.62
CA PRO A 372 10.36 -4.19 -20.61
C PRO A 372 10.26 -5.54 -21.33
N GLN A 373 11.39 -6.19 -21.64
CA GLN A 373 11.44 -7.49 -22.30
C GLN A 373 10.79 -8.60 -21.47
N MET A 374 10.92 -8.54 -20.14
CA MET A 374 10.22 -9.49 -19.25
C MET A 374 8.71 -9.29 -19.33
N VAL A 375 8.23 -8.06 -19.34
CA VAL A 375 6.80 -7.76 -19.46
C VAL A 375 6.26 -8.16 -20.85
N GLU A 376 7.03 -7.92 -21.92
CA GLU A 376 6.69 -8.40 -23.26
C GLU A 376 6.50 -9.93 -23.27
N ARG A 377 7.43 -10.66 -22.66
CA ARG A 377 7.34 -12.12 -22.53
C ARG A 377 6.10 -12.57 -21.75
N VAL A 378 5.73 -11.86 -20.66
CA VAL A 378 4.49 -12.13 -19.92
C VAL A 378 3.27 -12.02 -20.84
N ILE A 379 3.19 -10.94 -21.62
CA ILE A 379 2.09 -10.69 -22.55
C ILE A 379 2.03 -11.80 -23.62
N GLU A 380 3.16 -12.14 -24.25
CA GLU A 380 3.23 -13.15 -25.30
C GLU A 380 2.86 -14.54 -24.79
N THR A 381 3.31 -14.89 -23.57
CA THR A 381 2.95 -16.16 -22.93
C THR A 381 1.46 -16.23 -22.60
N ALA A 382 0.89 -15.11 -22.09
CA ALA A 382 -0.54 -15.04 -21.80
C ALA A 382 -1.40 -15.12 -23.08
N TYR A 383 -0.98 -14.52 -24.19
CA TYR A 383 -1.64 -14.70 -25.49
C TYR A 383 -1.56 -16.14 -25.99
N SER A 384 -0.40 -16.78 -25.86
CA SER A 384 -0.25 -18.21 -26.22
C SER A 384 -1.21 -19.09 -25.41
N ALA A 385 -1.36 -18.80 -24.12
CA ALA A 385 -2.33 -19.52 -23.27
C ALA A 385 -3.78 -19.25 -23.70
N ALA A 386 -4.11 -18.00 -24.05
CA ALA A 386 -5.44 -17.63 -24.55
C ALA A 386 -5.81 -18.34 -25.87
N GLU A 387 -4.81 -18.70 -26.67
CA GLU A 387 -4.95 -19.51 -27.90
C GLU A 387 -5.02 -21.02 -27.64
N GLY A 388 -4.95 -21.47 -26.38
CA GLY A 388 -4.96 -22.88 -26.00
C GLY A 388 -3.62 -23.61 -26.14
N LYS A 389 -2.51 -22.87 -26.34
CA LYS A 389 -1.18 -23.46 -26.38
C LYS A 389 -0.73 -23.87 -24.96
N ALA A 390 0.02 -24.95 -24.88
CA ALA A 390 0.59 -25.39 -23.62
C ALA A 390 1.69 -24.42 -23.15
N VAL A 391 1.52 -23.88 -21.94
CA VAL A 391 2.47 -22.96 -21.29
C VAL A 391 2.70 -23.37 -19.83
N LYS A 392 3.83 -22.98 -19.25
CA LYS A 392 4.08 -23.20 -17.83
C LYS A 392 3.14 -22.29 -17.00
N PRO A 393 2.45 -22.81 -15.98
CA PRO A 393 1.56 -22.01 -15.15
C PRO A 393 2.32 -21.01 -14.24
N VAL A 394 3.56 -21.36 -13.85
CA VAL A 394 4.46 -20.50 -13.06
C VAL A 394 5.81 -20.43 -13.75
N THR A 395 6.31 -19.21 -13.95
CA THR A 395 7.60 -18.93 -14.56
C THR A 395 8.41 -17.98 -13.68
N TRP A 396 9.68 -18.33 -13.45
CA TRP A 396 10.65 -17.47 -12.74
C TRP A 396 11.48 -16.72 -13.78
N LEU A 397 11.08 -15.49 -14.10
CA LEU A 397 11.64 -14.73 -15.24
C LEU A 397 13.14 -14.47 -15.14
N SER A 398 13.70 -14.34 -13.93
CA SER A 398 15.13 -14.12 -13.73
C SER A 398 15.98 -15.38 -13.81
N LEU A 399 15.39 -16.57 -13.93
CA LEU A 399 16.10 -17.85 -14.02
C LEU A 399 16.05 -18.47 -15.42
N GLU A 400 15.34 -17.85 -16.35
CA GLU A 400 15.18 -18.31 -17.76
C GLU A 400 15.83 -17.25 -18.74
#